data_5ead5730d4036ae682aff21e6d1cda1f
#
_entry.id   5ead5730d4036ae682aff21e6d1cda1f
#
_cell.length_a   1.000
_cell.length_b   1.000
_cell.length_c   1.000
_cell.angle_alpha   90.00
_cell.angle_beta   90.00
_cell.angle_gamma   90.00
#
_symmetry.space_group_name_H-M   'P 1'
#
loop_
_entity.id
_entity.type
_entity.pdbx_description
1 polymer ?
#
loop_
_entity_poly.entity_id
_entity_poly.type
_entity_poly.pdbx_seq_one_letter_code
_entity_poly.pdbx_strand_id
1 'polypeptide(L)'
;MFNNNFKISNLNVSNSSKTIVIAEVGINHEGSFSNCIKLINNAHKCGADLIKVQTANPSLSYKKNTKSYKIFKRSSLTNEETFNLYKYCKKKNIKLFSTFDRGNYEFFKKIRQPCYKISSSLFYDFKLINDILRFNKPVLISTGVSDLEDIDSLIKLIKFKKNKKIILLHCLSLYPTPKSDINLSRINYLKNKYRIIP
;
A
#
# COMPACT_ATOMS: atom_id res chain seq x y z
N MET A 1 4.28 -15.56 -16.16
CA MET A 1 5.12 -15.66 -14.96
C MET A 1 5.23 -14.28 -14.35
N PHE A 2 5.18 -14.14 -13.01
CA PHE A 2 5.39 -12.87 -12.36
C PHE A 2 6.84 -12.44 -12.42
N ASN A 3 7.08 -11.13 -12.33
CA ASN A 3 8.44 -10.61 -12.30
C ASN A 3 8.93 -10.60 -10.84
N ASN A 4 9.91 -11.41 -10.53
CA ASN A 4 10.51 -11.53 -9.21
C ASN A 4 11.85 -10.77 -9.09
N ASN A 5 12.12 -9.87 -10.03
CA ASN A 5 13.28 -8.99 -10.01
C ASN A 5 12.91 -7.65 -10.65
N PHE A 6 12.59 -6.67 -9.83
CA PHE A 6 12.23 -5.32 -10.29
C PHE A 6 12.65 -4.27 -9.25
N LYS A 7 12.36 -3.02 -9.53
CA LYS A 7 12.70 -1.91 -8.62
C LYS A 7 11.45 -1.17 -8.15
N ILE A 8 11.47 -0.74 -6.88
CA ILE A 8 10.63 0.34 -6.35
C ILE A 8 11.53 1.56 -6.22
N SER A 9 11.40 2.55 -7.09
CA SER A 9 12.41 3.61 -7.29
C SER A 9 13.80 3.01 -7.59
N ASN A 10 14.78 3.25 -6.70
CA ASN A 10 16.12 2.69 -6.78
C ASN A 10 16.32 1.43 -5.92
N LEU A 11 15.29 0.96 -5.20
CA LEU A 11 15.36 -0.21 -4.33
C LEU A 11 15.13 -1.49 -5.15
N ASN A 12 16.05 -2.43 -5.06
CA ASN A 12 15.89 -3.75 -5.70
C ASN A 12 14.88 -4.60 -4.90
N VAL A 13 13.96 -5.23 -5.60
CA VAL A 13 12.95 -6.14 -5.07
C VAL A 13 13.17 -7.50 -5.70
N SER A 14 13.70 -8.44 -4.94
CA SER A 14 13.95 -9.82 -5.37
C SER A 14 13.98 -10.75 -4.15
N ASN A 15 14.02 -12.05 -4.42
CA ASN A 15 14.16 -13.05 -3.35
C ASN A 15 15.53 -13.00 -2.63
N SER A 16 16.54 -12.37 -3.22
CA SER A 16 17.91 -12.25 -2.70
C SER A 16 18.31 -10.82 -2.33
N SER A 17 17.43 -9.84 -2.57
CA SER A 17 17.73 -8.45 -2.18
C SER A 17 17.54 -8.25 -0.67
N LYS A 18 18.19 -7.20 -0.15
CA LYS A 18 17.96 -6.75 1.22
C LYS A 18 16.46 -6.50 1.45
N THR A 19 15.96 -6.84 2.61
CA THR A 19 14.59 -6.54 3.01
C THR A 19 14.33 -5.04 2.99
N ILE A 20 13.24 -4.64 2.34
CA ILE A 20 12.80 -3.24 2.28
C ILE A 20 11.90 -2.97 3.49
N VAL A 21 12.28 -1.98 4.28
CA VAL A 21 11.49 -1.55 5.45
C VAL A 21 10.58 -0.40 5.06
N ILE A 22 9.27 -0.59 5.23
CA ILE A 22 8.24 0.42 4.97
C ILE A 22 7.72 0.94 6.31
N ALA A 23 7.96 2.21 6.62
CA ALA A 23 7.37 2.84 7.79
C ALA A 23 5.90 3.21 7.51
N GLU A 24 4.99 2.72 8.33
CA GLU A 24 3.56 3.01 8.26
C GLU A 24 3.25 4.25 9.11
N VAL A 25 3.23 5.42 8.52
CA VAL A 25 2.75 6.66 9.16
C VAL A 25 1.21 6.65 9.21
N GLY A 26 0.60 6.12 8.16
CA GLY A 26 -0.86 5.96 8.09
C GLY A 26 -1.60 7.29 8.24
N ILE A 27 -2.48 7.36 9.25
CA ILE A 27 -3.23 8.55 9.67
C ILE A 27 -2.80 9.08 11.05
N ASN A 28 -1.66 8.61 11.60
CA ASN A 28 -1.21 8.99 12.95
C ASN A 28 -0.84 10.47 13.07
N HIS A 29 -0.81 11.21 11.98
CA HIS A 29 -0.68 12.66 11.95
C HIS A 29 -1.96 13.41 12.37
N GLU A 30 -3.09 12.70 12.53
CA GLU A 30 -4.38 13.22 13.01
C GLU A 30 -4.89 14.46 12.24
N GLY A 31 -4.66 14.53 10.94
CA GLY A 31 -5.05 15.66 10.08
C GLY A 31 -4.08 16.85 10.13
N SER A 32 -3.02 16.78 10.92
CA SER A 32 -2.01 17.83 10.99
C SER A 32 -0.90 17.62 9.95
N PHE A 33 -0.79 18.54 8.99
CA PHE A 33 0.26 18.53 7.98
C PHE A 33 1.67 18.61 8.60
N SER A 34 1.85 19.47 9.62
CA SER A 34 3.15 19.61 10.31
C SER A 34 3.56 18.34 11.05
N ASN A 35 2.61 17.68 11.73
CA ASN A 35 2.87 16.40 12.38
C ASN A 35 3.17 15.31 11.37
N CYS A 36 2.49 15.30 10.22
CA CYS A 36 2.77 14.36 9.13
C CYS A 36 4.23 14.48 8.65
N ILE A 37 4.70 15.71 8.42
CA ILE A 37 6.10 15.98 8.04
C ILE A 37 7.07 15.54 9.14
N LYS A 38 6.78 15.79 10.43
CA LYS A 38 7.63 15.32 11.54
C LYS A 38 7.75 13.80 11.57
N LEU A 39 6.63 13.09 11.47
CA LEU A 39 6.59 11.62 11.45
C LEU A 39 7.39 11.06 10.26
N ILE A 40 7.20 11.62 9.09
CA ILE A 40 7.91 11.21 7.86
C ILE A 40 9.43 11.43 8.01
N ASN A 41 9.84 12.59 8.51
CA ASN A 41 11.27 12.89 8.71
C ASN A 41 11.90 11.93 9.73
N ASN A 42 11.20 11.65 10.83
CA ASN A 42 11.70 10.73 11.84
C ASN A 42 11.80 9.31 11.31
N ALA A 43 10.78 8.82 10.61
CA ALA A 43 10.81 7.51 9.97
C ALA A 43 11.99 7.39 8.97
N HIS A 44 12.21 8.44 8.18
CA HIS A 44 13.33 8.49 7.24
C HIS A 44 14.70 8.50 7.95
N LYS A 45 14.85 9.29 9.00
CA LYS A 45 16.08 9.34 9.83
C LYS A 45 16.37 7.99 10.51
N CYS A 46 15.32 7.26 10.90
CA CYS A 46 15.43 5.91 11.48
C CYS A 46 15.75 4.82 10.44
N GLY A 47 15.94 5.17 9.17
CA GLY A 47 16.39 4.24 8.14
C GLY A 47 15.28 3.51 7.39
N ALA A 48 14.03 3.97 7.46
CA ALA A 48 12.96 3.42 6.63
C ALA A 48 13.27 3.66 5.14
N ASP A 49 13.19 2.60 4.34
CA ASP A 49 13.46 2.64 2.89
C ASP A 49 12.32 3.34 2.11
N LEU A 50 11.09 3.12 2.57
CA LEU A 50 9.86 3.69 2.04
C LEU A 50 8.98 4.16 3.19
N ILE A 51 8.14 5.15 2.94
CA ILE A 51 7.19 5.64 3.92
C ILE A 51 5.79 5.58 3.33
N LYS A 52 4.84 5.05 4.10
CA LYS A 52 3.44 4.96 3.68
C LYS A 52 2.56 5.86 4.54
N VAL A 53 1.79 6.70 3.88
CA VAL A 53 0.66 7.44 4.47
C VAL A 53 -0.65 6.84 4.00
N GLN A 54 -1.74 7.21 4.65
CA GLN A 54 -3.07 6.81 4.21
C GLN A 54 -3.88 8.06 3.89
N THR A 55 -3.93 8.40 2.61
CA THR A 55 -4.77 9.46 2.09
C THR A 55 -6.08 8.85 1.65
N ALA A 56 -7.17 9.33 2.18
CA ALA A 56 -8.50 8.88 1.78
C ALA A 56 -9.40 10.10 1.51
N ASN A 57 -10.37 9.92 0.61
CA ASN A 57 -11.52 10.79 0.57
C ASN A 57 -12.66 10.12 1.37
N PRO A 58 -12.90 10.52 2.62
CA PRO A 58 -13.82 9.79 3.50
C PRO A 58 -15.24 9.71 2.93
N SER A 59 -15.68 10.75 2.24
CA SER A 59 -17.03 10.82 1.66
C SER A 59 -17.26 9.83 0.52
N LEU A 60 -16.19 9.39 -0.15
CA LEU A 60 -16.25 8.41 -1.24
C LEU A 60 -15.87 6.99 -0.78
N SER A 61 -15.10 6.88 0.32
CA SER A 61 -14.54 5.60 0.78
C SER A 61 -15.32 4.96 1.93
N TYR A 62 -16.12 5.73 2.68
CA TYR A 62 -16.80 5.26 3.89
C TYR A 62 -18.26 5.74 3.97
N LYS A 63 -19.15 4.92 4.56
CA LYS A 63 -20.51 5.34 4.90
C LYS A 63 -20.47 6.35 6.05
N LYS A 64 -21.21 7.48 5.92
CA LYS A 64 -21.17 8.63 6.84
C LYS A 64 -21.49 8.29 8.31
N ASN A 65 -22.32 7.27 8.55
CA ASN A 65 -22.71 6.83 9.90
C ASN A 65 -21.70 5.88 10.57
N THR A 66 -20.58 5.56 9.91
CA THR A 66 -19.58 4.63 10.44
C THR A 66 -18.52 5.33 11.29
N LYS A 67 -17.94 4.57 12.25
CA LYS A 67 -16.81 5.01 13.06
C LYS A 67 -15.60 5.36 12.15
N SER A 68 -15.36 4.55 11.12
CA SER A 68 -14.28 4.77 10.16
C SER A 68 -14.42 6.11 9.45
N TYR A 69 -15.64 6.48 9.00
CA TYR A 69 -15.87 7.78 8.39
C TYR A 69 -15.47 8.93 9.30
N LYS A 70 -15.90 8.89 10.59
CA LYS A 70 -15.59 9.94 11.56
C LYS A 70 -14.08 10.06 11.80
N ILE A 71 -13.38 8.94 11.94
CA ILE A 71 -11.92 8.90 12.13
C ILE A 71 -11.22 9.49 10.91
N PHE A 72 -11.49 8.96 9.71
CA PHE A 72 -10.82 9.42 8.50
C PHE A 72 -11.16 10.86 8.14
N LYS A 73 -12.40 11.33 8.40
CA LYS A 73 -12.77 12.73 8.20
C LYS A 73 -11.93 13.69 9.05
N ARG A 74 -11.64 13.31 10.30
CA ARG A 74 -10.80 14.11 11.21
C ARG A 74 -9.32 14.04 10.84
N SER A 75 -8.86 12.89 10.36
CA SER A 75 -7.44 12.60 10.20
C SER A 75 -6.94 12.72 8.74
N SER A 76 -7.79 13.09 7.78
CA SER A 76 -7.37 13.26 6.39
C SER A 76 -6.72 14.62 6.17
N LEU A 77 -5.64 14.61 5.40
CA LEU A 77 -5.09 15.81 4.78
C LEU A 77 -5.94 16.20 3.56
N THR A 78 -6.00 17.48 3.25
CA THR A 78 -6.59 17.96 1.99
C THR A 78 -5.79 17.48 0.78
N ASN A 79 -6.37 17.56 -0.41
CA ASN A 79 -5.65 17.25 -1.65
C ASN A 79 -4.45 18.16 -1.85
N GLU A 80 -4.56 19.44 -1.49
CA GLU A 80 -3.47 20.42 -1.59
C GLU A 80 -2.33 20.07 -0.62
N GLU A 81 -2.64 19.82 0.65
CA GLU A 81 -1.66 19.38 1.64
C GLU A 81 -0.98 18.07 1.21
N THR A 82 -1.76 17.10 0.72
CA THR A 82 -1.21 15.85 0.20
C THR A 82 -0.26 16.11 -0.96
N PHE A 83 -0.63 16.96 -1.91
CA PHE A 83 0.24 17.33 -3.03
C PHE A 83 1.54 18.00 -2.56
N ASN A 84 1.43 18.93 -1.61
CA ASN A 84 2.58 19.59 -1.01
C ASN A 84 3.48 18.62 -0.24
N LEU A 85 2.89 17.61 0.43
CA LEU A 85 3.61 16.53 1.09
C LEU A 85 4.47 15.73 0.09
N TYR A 86 3.91 15.34 -1.07
CA TYR A 86 4.65 14.65 -2.12
C TYR A 86 5.78 15.51 -2.71
N LYS A 87 5.54 16.83 -2.91
CA LYS A 87 6.58 17.77 -3.33
C LYS A 87 7.73 17.85 -2.31
N TYR A 88 7.37 17.97 -1.03
CA TYR A 88 8.33 17.99 0.07
C TYR A 88 9.18 16.73 0.09
N CYS A 89 8.56 15.56 0.07
CA CYS A 89 9.25 14.27 0.10
C CYS A 89 10.17 14.10 -1.12
N LYS A 90 9.72 14.52 -2.31
CA LYS A 90 10.55 14.50 -3.53
C LYS A 90 11.79 15.36 -3.37
N LYS A 91 11.65 16.60 -2.84
CA LYS A 91 12.80 17.51 -2.59
C LYS A 91 13.80 16.92 -1.61
N LYS A 92 13.33 16.14 -0.63
CA LYS A 92 14.17 15.48 0.39
C LYS A 92 14.63 14.07 0.00
N ASN A 93 14.35 13.62 -1.22
CA ASN A 93 14.62 12.25 -1.70
C ASN A 93 13.97 11.15 -0.82
N ILE A 94 12.85 11.46 -0.19
CA ILE A 94 12.06 10.53 0.61
C ILE A 94 11.06 9.82 -0.30
N LYS A 95 11.06 8.49 -0.28
CA LYS A 95 10.16 7.67 -1.10
C LYS A 95 8.82 7.52 -0.38
N LEU A 96 7.86 8.35 -0.73
CA LEU A 96 6.51 8.36 -0.17
C LEU A 96 5.51 7.69 -1.11
N PHE A 97 4.60 6.90 -0.55
CA PHE A 97 3.42 6.38 -1.25
C PHE A 97 2.21 6.29 -0.30
N SER A 98 1.05 6.06 -0.86
CA SER A 98 -0.21 5.96 -0.10
C SER A 98 -0.99 4.71 -0.47
N THR A 99 -1.93 4.34 0.40
CA THR A 99 -3.00 3.41 0.05
C THR A 99 -3.84 4.03 -1.07
N PHE A 100 -4.23 3.18 -2.01
CA PHE A 100 -5.00 3.56 -3.17
C PHE A 100 -6.44 3.04 -3.02
N ASP A 101 -7.42 3.88 -3.23
CA ASP A 101 -8.84 3.54 -3.24
C ASP A 101 -9.60 4.28 -4.35
N ARG A 102 -10.89 4.02 -4.50
CA ARG A 102 -11.71 4.68 -5.53
C ARG A 102 -11.85 6.17 -5.27
N GLY A 103 -11.86 6.58 -4.01
CA GLY A 103 -12.05 7.97 -3.61
C GLY A 103 -10.85 8.87 -3.92
N ASN A 104 -9.66 8.28 -4.08
CA ASN A 104 -8.43 9.01 -4.39
C ASN A 104 -7.84 8.68 -5.78
N TYR A 105 -8.53 7.86 -6.58
CA TYR A 105 -8.05 7.38 -7.87
C TYR A 105 -7.62 8.52 -8.80
N GLU A 106 -8.50 9.49 -9.06
CA GLU A 106 -8.20 10.60 -9.98
C GLU A 106 -7.11 11.53 -9.45
N PHE A 107 -7.02 11.68 -8.14
CA PHE A 107 -5.96 12.43 -7.50
C PHE A 107 -4.59 11.76 -7.70
N PHE A 108 -4.47 10.48 -7.36
CA PHE A 108 -3.21 9.74 -7.48
C PHE A 108 -2.80 9.40 -8.91
N LYS A 109 -3.72 9.44 -9.85
CA LYS A 109 -3.40 9.38 -11.28
C LYS A 109 -2.47 10.53 -11.72
N LYS A 110 -2.59 11.69 -11.06
CA LYS A 110 -1.76 12.88 -11.31
C LYS A 110 -0.44 12.86 -10.53
N ILE A 111 -0.35 12.09 -9.45
CA ILE A 111 0.85 11.97 -8.60
C ILE A 111 1.61 10.70 -8.95
N ARG A 112 2.87 10.84 -9.33
CA ARG A 112 3.74 9.68 -9.59
C ARG A 112 4.24 9.10 -8.28
N GLN A 113 3.61 8.03 -7.82
CA GLN A 113 4.07 7.25 -6.67
C GLN A 113 5.14 6.21 -7.09
N PRO A 114 6.06 5.81 -6.19
CA PRO A 114 7.03 4.76 -6.46
C PRO A 114 6.37 3.38 -6.63
N CYS A 115 5.28 3.12 -5.91
CA CYS A 115 4.47 1.92 -5.96
C CYS A 115 3.03 2.23 -5.52
N TYR A 116 2.13 1.28 -5.68
CA TYR A 116 0.73 1.39 -5.25
C TYR A 116 0.39 0.33 -4.22
N LYS A 117 -0.49 0.65 -3.27
CA LYS A 117 -0.91 -0.25 -2.20
C LYS A 117 -2.42 -0.45 -2.24
N ILE A 118 -2.83 -1.72 -2.30
CA ILE A 118 -4.21 -2.15 -2.11
C ILE A 118 -4.35 -2.72 -0.70
N SER A 119 -5.23 -2.13 0.10
CA SER A 119 -5.53 -2.62 1.46
C SER A 119 -6.30 -3.94 1.42
N SER A 120 -6.30 -4.67 2.54
CA SER A 120 -7.08 -5.92 2.66
C SER A 120 -8.56 -5.69 2.39
N SER A 121 -9.14 -4.59 2.86
CA SER A 121 -10.54 -4.24 2.63
C SER A 121 -10.92 -4.01 1.16
N LEU A 122 -9.95 -3.75 0.30
CA LEU A 122 -10.13 -3.54 -1.15
C LEU A 122 -9.66 -4.73 -1.99
N PHE A 123 -9.35 -5.85 -1.34
CA PHE A 123 -8.86 -7.05 -2.02
C PHE A 123 -9.83 -7.54 -3.11
N TYR A 124 -11.12 -7.48 -2.86
CA TYR A 124 -12.16 -7.93 -3.80
C TYR A 124 -12.55 -6.87 -4.85
N ASP A 125 -11.99 -5.67 -4.79
CA ASP A 125 -12.22 -4.66 -5.82
C ASP A 125 -11.35 -4.92 -7.05
N PHE A 126 -11.66 -5.99 -7.77
CA PHE A 126 -10.91 -6.43 -8.96
C PHE A 126 -10.89 -5.38 -10.07
N LYS A 127 -11.92 -4.52 -10.15
CA LYS A 127 -11.93 -3.41 -11.10
C LYS A 127 -10.86 -2.38 -10.73
N LEU A 128 -10.80 -1.96 -9.46
CA LEU A 128 -9.76 -1.05 -8.98
C LEU A 128 -8.36 -1.64 -9.18
N ILE A 129 -8.16 -2.91 -8.83
CA ILE A 129 -6.88 -3.60 -9.03
C ILE A 129 -6.49 -3.58 -10.50
N ASN A 130 -7.42 -3.91 -11.40
CA ASN A 130 -7.17 -3.88 -12.84
C ASN A 130 -6.78 -2.48 -13.35
N ASP A 131 -7.43 -1.44 -12.85
CA ASP A 131 -7.14 -0.06 -13.24
C ASP A 131 -5.75 0.38 -12.75
N ILE A 132 -5.36 -0.01 -11.54
CA ILE A 132 -4.02 0.28 -10.98
C ILE A 132 -2.91 -0.45 -11.75
N LEU A 133 -3.17 -1.68 -12.19
CA LEU A 133 -2.18 -2.44 -12.97
C LEU A 133 -1.80 -1.77 -14.29
N ARG A 134 -2.67 -0.91 -14.85
CA ARG A 134 -2.40 -0.12 -16.06
C ARG A 134 -1.29 0.92 -15.87
N PHE A 135 -1.03 1.37 -14.64
CA PHE A 135 0.08 2.31 -14.37
C PHE A 135 1.47 1.68 -14.53
N ASN A 136 1.56 0.37 -14.70
CA ASN A 136 2.81 -0.39 -14.88
C ASN A 136 3.87 -0.11 -13.78
N LYS A 137 3.43 0.15 -12.57
CA LYS A 137 4.24 0.34 -11.36
C LYS A 137 4.11 -0.87 -10.45
N PRO A 138 5.06 -1.10 -9.52
CA PRO A 138 4.90 -2.11 -8.49
C PRO A 138 3.61 -1.94 -7.71
N VAL A 139 2.90 -3.05 -7.45
CA VAL A 139 1.65 -3.06 -6.70
C VAL A 139 1.77 -4.02 -5.52
N LEU A 140 1.55 -3.49 -4.31
CA LEU A 140 1.51 -4.25 -3.07
C LEU A 140 0.05 -4.55 -2.74
N ILE A 141 -0.31 -5.82 -2.59
CA ILE A 141 -1.69 -6.26 -2.32
C ILE A 141 -1.72 -7.00 -0.99
N SER A 142 -2.46 -6.47 -0.02
CA SER A 142 -2.69 -7.12 1.28
C SER A 142 -3.72 -8.22 1.18
N THR A 143 -3.47 -9.34 1.86
CA THR A 143 -4.30 -10.55 1.84
C THR A 143 -4.97 -10.86 3.19
N GLY A 144 -5.15 -9.83 4.04
CA GLY A 144 -5.59 -10.04 5.44
C GLY A 144 -7.06 -10.42 5.62
N VAL A 145 -7.89 -10.35 4.59
CA VAL A 145 -9.31 -10.75 4.60
C VAL A 145 -9.62 -11.84 3.57
N SER A 146 -8.60 -12.36 2.89
CA SER A 146 -8.75 -13.35 1.83
C SER A 146 -8.25 -14.72 2.25
N ASP A 147 -8.93 -15.76 1.81
CA ASP A 147 -8.45 -17.12 1.88
C ASP A 147 -7.57 -17.48 0.68
N LEU A 148 -7.21 -18.75 0.55
CA LEU A 148 -6.35 -19.20 -0.56
C LEU A 148 -7.07 -19.24 -1.91
N GLU A 149 -8.36 -19.52 -1.91
CA GLU A 149 -9.19 -19.55 -3.13
C GLU A 149 -9.39 -18.15 -3.69
N ASP A 150 -9.54 -17.18 -2.82
CA ASP A 150 -9.61 -15.77 -3.17
C ASP A 150 -8.29 -15.31 -3.82
N ILE A 151 -7.15 -15.70 -3.22
CA ILE A 151 -5.84 -15.38 -3.77
C ILE A 151 -5.65 -16.09 -5.12
N ASP A 152 -6.07 -17.35 -5.27
CA ASP A 152 -6.03 -18.07 -6.56
C ASP A 152 -6.84 -17.32 -7.64
N SER A 153 -8.00 -16.78 -7.28
CA SER A 153 -8.86 -15.97 -8.17
C SER A 153 -8.18 -14.67 -8.58
N LEU A 154 -7.57 -13.96 -7.63
CA LEU A 154 -6.77 -12.77 -7.92
C LEU A 154 -5.59 -13.09 -8.84
N ILE A 155 -4.85 -14.16 -8.58
CA ILE A 155 -3.70 -14.59 -9.39
C ILE A 155 -4.13 -14.93 -10.81
N LYS A 156 -5.26 -15.61 -11.01
CA LYS A 156 -5.84 -15.87 -12.34
C LYS A 156 -6.11 -14.56 -13.08
N LEU A 157 -6.72 -13.56 -12.39
CA LEU A 157 -7.01 -12.25 -12.97
C LEU A 157 -5.74 -11.54 -13.44
N ILE A 158 -4.71 -11.45 -12.58
CA ILE A 158 -3.50 -10.67 -12.86
C ILE A 158 -2.51 -11.40 -13.76
N LYS A 159 -2.59 -12.73 -13.88
CA LYS A 159 -1.71 -13.54 -14.72
C LYS A 159 -1.67 -13.08 -16.19
N PHE A 160 -2.79 -12.61 -16.72
CA PHE A 160 -2.91 -12.15 -18.10
C PHE A 160 -2.65 -10.64 -18.27
N LYS A 161 -2.35 -9.91 -17.18
CA LYS A 161 -2.06 -8.48 -17.27
C LYS A 161 -0.61 -8.21 -17.67
N LYS A 162 -0.36 -7.06 -18.28
CA LYS A 162 0.99 -6.64 -18.70
C LYS A 162 1.89 -6.39 -17.49
N ASN A 163 1.36 -5.77 -16.44
CA ASN A 163 2.12 -5.50 -15.23
C ASN A 163 2.29 -6.77 -14.39
N LYS A 164 3.53 -7.18 -14.19
CA LYS A 164 3.93 -8.38 -13.44
C LYS A 164 4.68 -8.06 -12.14
N LYS A 165 4.79 -6.77 -11.76
CA LYS A 165 5.50 -6.29 -10.57
C LYS A 165 4.56 -6.31 -9.38
N ILE A 166 4.23 -7.48 -8.88
CA ILE A 166 3.26 -7.70 -7.81
C ILE A 166 3.95 -8.20 -6.57
N ILE A 167 3.56 -7.67 -5.43
CA ILE A 167 3.96 -8.12 -4.09
C ILE A 167 2.69 -8.48 -3.33
N LEU A 168 2.60 -9.69 -2.81
CA LEU A 168 1.54 -10.08 -1.89
C LEU A 168 2.01 -9.84 -0.46
N LEU A 169 1.21 -9.15 0.34
CA LEU A 169 1.51 -8.94 1.75
C LEU A 169 0.69 -9.91 2.58
N HIS A 170 1.37 -10.79 3.33
CA HIS A 170 0.71 -11.56 4.37
C HIS A 170 0.29 -10.60 5.49
N CYS A 171 -1.00 -10.52 5.74
CA CYS A 171 -1.62 -9.64 6.73
C CYS A 171 -2.71 -10.39 7.48
N LEU A 172 -2.99 -9.91 8.69
CA LEU A 172 -4.19 -10.24 9.46
C LEU A 172 -4.95 -8.95 9.72
N SER A 173 -6.24 -8.93 9.37
CA SER A 173 -7.09 -7.73 9.57
C SER A 173 -7.69 -7.70 10.97
N LEU A 174 -6.83 -7.92 11.97
CA LEU A 174 -7.17 -7.91 13.39
C LEU A 174 -6.15 -7.04 14.15
N TYR A 175 -6.63 -6.09 14.95
CA TYR A 175 -5.78 -5.11 15.65
C TYR A 175 -6.12 -5.04 17.14
N PRO A 176 -5.19 -5.36 18.07
CA PRO A 176 -3.88 -5.95 17.80
C PRO A 176 -3.98 -7.40 17.31
N THR A 177 -3.04 -7.84 16.50
CA THR A 177 -2.97 -9.22 16.02
C THR A 177 -2.48 -10.13 17.16
N PRO A 178 -3.23 -11.20 17.54
CA PRO A 178 -2.75 -12.18 18.51
C PRO A 178 -1.51 -12.91 17.99
N LYS A 179 -0.53 -13.17 18.87
CA LYS A 179 0.71 -13.85 18.48
C LYS A 179 0.48 -15.25 17.92
N SER A 180 -0.55 -15.96 18.43
CA SER A 180 -0.97 -17.28 17.94
C SER A 180 -1.36 -17.29 16.45
N ASP A 181 -1.87 -16.18 15.94
CA ASP A 181 -2.51 -16.12 14.62
C ASP A 181 -1.56 -15.58 13.53
N ILE A 182 -0.37 -15.09 13.91
CA ILE A 182 0.57 -14.44 12.98
C ILE A 182 0.97 -15.34 11.81
N ASN A 183 1.18 -16.64 12.04
CA ASN A 183 1.48 -17.66 11.02
C ASN A 183 2.46 -17.19 9.92
N LEU A 184 3.69 -16.83 10.29
CA LEU A 184 4.70 -16.32 9.35
C LEU A 184 5.10 -17.35 8.27
N SER A 185 4.86 -18.65 8.48
CA SER A 185 5.09 -19.68 7.46
C SER A 185 4.26 -19.47 6.18
N ARG A 186 3.14 -18.76 6.29
CA ARG A 186 2.30 -18.39 5.13
C ARG A 186 3.07 -17.53 4.11
N ILE A 187 4.06 -16.75 4.53
CA ILE A 187 4.91 -15.97 3.63
C ILE A 187 5.64 -16.92 2.65
N ASN A 188 6.29 -17.95 3.17
CA ASN A 188 6.97 -18.95 2.34
C ASN A 188 5.98 -19.76 1.48
N TYR A 189 4.82 -20.08 2.02
CA TYR A 189 3.77 -20.78 1.27
C TYR A 189 3.33 -19.96 0.04
N LEU A 190 2.99 -18.67 0.22
CA LEU A 190 2.59 -17.77 -0.87
C LEU A 190 3.70 -17.64 -1.92
N LYS A 191 4.95 -17.48 -1.47
CA LYS A 191 6.12 -17.42 -2.34
C LYS A 191 6.25 -18.65 -3.23
N ASN A 192 6.15 -19.83 -2.65
CA ASN A 192 6.36 -21.10 -3.34
C ASN A 192 5.18 -21.44 -4.27
N LYS A 193 3.93 -21.26 -3.79
CA LYS A 193 2.72 -21.57 -4.55
C LYS A 193 2.58 -20.68 -5.79
N TYR A 194 2.77 -19.38 -5.63
CA TYR A 194 2.49 -18.42 -6.71
C TYR A 194 3.74 -17.95 -7.45
N ARG A 195 4.93 -18.32 -6.98
CA ARG A 195 6.21 -17.82 -7.52
C ARG A 195 6.20 -16.30 -7.66
N ILE A 196 5.75 -15.62 -6.63
CA ILE A 196 5.63 -14.17 -6.50
C ILE A 196 6.42 -13.71 -5.27
N ILE A 197 6.76 -12.44 -5.21
CA ILE A 197 7.37 -11.85 -4.00
C ILE A 197 6.25 -11.65 -2.97
N PRO A 198 6.36 -12.27 -1.79
CA PRO A 198 5.43 -12.08 -0.69
C PRO A 198 5.87 -10.91 0.18
#